data_3384183ea899e0f230ed93efc9e30970
#
_entry.id   3384183ea899e0f230ed93efc9e30970
#
_cell.length_a   1.000
_cell.length_b   1.000
_cell.length_c   1.000
_cell.angle_alpha   90.00
_cell.angle_beta   90.00
_cell.angle_gamma   90.00
#
_symmetry.space_group_name_H-M   'P 1'
#
loop_
_entity.id
_entity.type
_entity.pdbx_description
1 polymer ?
#
loop_
_entity_poly.entity_id
_entity_poly.type
_entity_poly.pdbx_seq_one_letter_code
_entity_poly.pdbx_strand_id
1 'polypeptide(L)'
;MIQDIRRRVESEEWSIASKPGNVEVKDAETPYFETVTRDIHLERPVSVLLDSGNGVTGPLAMRLYRAAGCKVEGLFTEVDGHFPNHHPDPSKPKNLEQLIERLKSSDAEVGLAFDGDGDRLGVVSRKGEIIYPDRQMMLFAADILEKKPGSRIIYDVKCTRKLVDWVKSHGGIPTISCTGHSFVKAKLAETNAPFAGEMSGHIFFNDGRWPGFDDGLYAGLRMVEILSRTDDPTALLSSLPTAVNTPELQVPMAEGENKKFVERLQKEVHFDDATDEIRIDGLRVEWPDGFALARASNT
;
A
#
# COMPACT_ATOMS: atom_id res chain seq x y z
N MET A 1 18.69 -2.12 -17.14
CA MET A 1 17.59 -2.91 -17.74
C MET A 1 16.49 -2.03 -18.33
N ILE A 2 15.76 -1.20 -17.57
CA ILE A 2 14.65 -0.39 -18.16
C ILE A 2 15.15 0.60 -19.23
N GLN A 3 16.28 1.25 -19.01
CA GLN A 3 16.90 2.14 -20.00
C GLN A 3 17.40 1.39 -21.25
N ASP A 4 17.74 0.10 -21.13
CA ASP A 4 18.07 -0.73 -22.30
C ASP A 4 16.83 -1.08 -23.11
N ILE A 5 15.70 -1.32 -22.43
CA ILE A 5 14.41 -1.55 -23.11
C ILE A 5 14.01 -0.28 -23.85
N ARG A 6 14.06 0.90 -23.18
CA ARG A 6 13.78 2.20 -23.81
C ARG A 6 14.64 2.41 -25.05
N ARG A 7 15.96 2.24 -24.92
CA ARG A 7 16.87 2.40 -26.05
C ARG A 7 16.54 1.47 -27.22
N ARG A 8 16.20 0.20 -26.97
CA ARG A 8 15.82 -0.76 -28.00
C ARG A 8 14.50 -0.39 -28.69
N VAL A 9 13.56 0.15 -27.94
CA VAL A 9 12.29 0.67 -28.47
C VAL A 9 12.55 1.90 -29.37
N GLU A 10 13.38 2.85 -28.90
CA GLU A 10 13.72 4.07 -29.63
C GLU A 10 14.58 3.81 -30.89
N SER A 11 15.48 2.80 -30.85
CA SER A 11 16.33 2.43 -32.00
C SER A 11 15.70 1.39 -32.93
N GLU A 12 14.52 0.86 -32.58
CA GLU A 12 13.85 -0.23 -33.33
C GLU A 12 14.74 -1.50 -33.51
N GLU A 13 15.71 -1.69 -32.61
CA GLU A 13 16.61 -2.85 -32.60
C GLU A 13 15.92 -4.08 -31.96
N TRP A 14 15.24 -4.84 -32.80
CA TRP A 14 14.52 -6.04 -32.38
C TRP A 14 15.34 -7.31 -32.63
N SER A 15 15.43 -8.16 -31.60
CA SER A 15 15.91 -9.53 -31.75
C SER A 15 14.73 -10.43 -32.13
N ILE A 16 14.59 -10.70 -33.42
CA ILE A 16 13.52 -11.56 -33.93
C ILE A 16 13.97 -13.01 -33.93
N ALA A 17 13.24 -13.86 -33.23
CA ALA A 17 13.52 -15.30 -33.23
C ALA A 17 13.20 -15.92 -34.59
N SER A 18 13.97 -16.91 -34.99
CA SER A 18 13.78 -17.65 -36.26
C SER A 18 12.49 -18.49 -36.28
N LYS A 19 11.95 -18.81 -35.11
CA LYS A 19 10.68 -19.52 -34.95
C LYS A 19 9.82 -18.77 -33.93
N PRO A 20 8.49 -18.67 -34.11
CA PRO A 20 7.59 -18.13 -33.12
C PRO A 20 7.62 -18.99 -31.83
N GLY A 21 7.47 -18.32 -30.69
CA GLY A 21 7.26 -19.02 -29.41
C GLY A 21 5.86 -19.67 -29.31
N ASN A 22 5.66 -20.44 -28.26
CA ASN A 22 4.37 -20.98 -27.92
C ASN A 22 3.66 -20.06 -26.91
N VAL A 23 2.33 -19.97 -27.01
CA VAL A 23 1.47 -19.29 -26.04
C VAL A 23 0.67 -20.38 -25.31
N GLU A 24 0.78 -20.40 -23.99
CA GLU A 24 -0.05 -21.22 -23.12
C GLU A 24 -1.00 -20.30 -22.35
N VAL A 25 -2.27 -20.69 -22.31
CA VAL A 25 -3.27 -20.05 -21.42
C VAL A 25 -3.38 -20.88 -20.16
N LYS A 26 -3.17 -20.26 -19.00
CA LYS A 26 -3.27 -20.92 -17.68
C LYS A 26 -4.31 -20.20 -16.83
N ASP A 27 -5.09 -20.96 -16.08
CA ASP A 27 -5.95 -20.42 -15.04
C ASP A 27 -5.08 -20.01 -13.84
N ALA A 28 -5.00 -18.71 -13.60
CA ALA A 28 -4.30 -18.13 -12.44
C ALA A 28 -5.30 -17.73 -11.33
N GLU A 29 -6.57 -17.52 -11.67
CA GLU A 29 -7.58 -17.04 -10.74
C GLU A 29 -7.97 -18.09 -9.71
N THR A 30 -8.26 -19.33 -10.14
CA THR A 30 -8.69 -20.40 -9.24
C THR A 30 -7.66 -20.68 -8.13
N PRO A 31 -6.37 -20.94 -8.42
CA PRO A 31 -5.39 -21.19 -7.36
C PRO A 31 -5.15 -19.98 -6.45
N TYR A 32 -5.25 -18.76 -6.97
CA TYR A 32 -5.20 -17.54 -6.15
C TYR A 32 -6.38 -17.48 -5.18
N PHE A 33 -7.61 -17.63 -5.70
CA PHE A 33 -8.85 -17.61 -4.92
C PHE A 33 -8.84 -18.65 -3.80
N GLU A 34 -8.47 -19.88 -4.10
CA GLU A 34 -8.37 -20.97 -3.13
C GLU A 34 -7.30 -20.71 -2.07
N THR A 35 -6.16 -20.13 -2.46
CA THR A 35 -5.08 -19.80 -1.53
C THR A 35 -5.52 -18.74 -0.53
N VAL A 36 -6.12 -17.67 -1.00
CA VAL A 36 -6.59 -16.58 -0.14
C VAL A 36 -7.73 -17.04 0.77
N THR A 37 -8.75 -17.70 0.24
CA THR A 37 -9.91 -18.14 1.03
C THR A 37 -9.55 -19.19 2.08
N ARG A 38 -8.54 -20.02 1.82
CA ARG A 38 -8.04 -21.01 2.79
C ARG A 38 -7.26 -20.35 3.92
N ASP A 39 -6.62 -19.21 3.66
CA ASP A 39 -5.76 -18.52 4.63
C ASP A 39 -6.52 -17.59 5.58
N ILE A 40 -7.55 -16.91 5.09
CA ILE A 40 -8.28 -15.89 5.84
C ILE A 40 -9.34 -16.50 6.75
N HIS A 41 -9.33 -16.13 8.03
CA HIS A 41 -10.27 -16.60 9.04
C HIS A 41 -10.87 -15.45 9.83
N LEU A 42 -12.16 -15.19 9.65
CA LEU A 42 -12.89 -14.14 10.37
C LEU A 42 -13.52 -14.72 11.64
N GLU A 43 -13.37 -14.02 12.77
CA GLU A 43 -14.05 -14.39 14.02
C GLU A 43 -15.55 -14.10 13.98
N ARG A 44 -15.94 -13.08 13.19
CA ARG A 44 -17.34 -12.77 12.86
C ARG A 44 -17.45 -12.23 11.45
N PRO A 45 -18.64 -12.30 10.83
CA PRO A 45 -18.87 -11.59 9.58
C PRO A 45 -18.66 -10.09 9.75
N VAL A 46 -17.93 -9.47 8.83
CA VAL A 46 -17.73 -8.00 8.76
C VAL A 46 -18.45 -7.49 7.52
N SER A 47 -19.18 -6.38 7.65
CA SER A 47 -19.83 -5.72 6.52
C SER A 47 -18.83 -4.77 5.85
N VAL A 48 -18.52 -5.00 4.58
CA VAL A 48 -17.54 -4.23 3.82
C VAL A 48 -18.14 -3.57 2.59
N LEU A 49 -17.71 -2.36 2.30
CA LEU A 49 -18.00 -1.65 1.06
C LEU A 49 -16.72 -1.62 0.23
N LEU A 50 -16.73 -2.26 -0.94
CA LEU A 50 -15.58 -2.35 -1.83
C LEU A 50 -15.72 -1.35 -2.98
N ASP A 51 -14.68 -0.56 -3.23
CA ASP A 51 -14.57 0.34 -4.37
C ASP A 51 -13.43 -0.11 -5.26
N SER A 52 -13.76 -0.56 -6.46
CA SER A 52 -12.76 -1.03 -7.44
C SER A 52 -12.45 0.02 -8.52
N GLY A 53 -13.11 1.19 -8.48
CA GLY A 53 -12.89 2.27 -9.45
C GLY A 53 -12.95 1.82 -10.92
N ASN A 54 -13.75 0.79 -11.24
CA ASN A 54 -13.79 0.11 -12.54
C ASN A 54 -12.48 -0.61 -12.93
N GLY A 55 -11.57 -0.83 -11.98
CA GLY A 55 -10.36 -1.62 -12.18
C GLY A 55 -10.63 -3.11 -12.31
N VAL A 56 -9.58 -3.87 -12.66
CA VAL A 56 -9.69 -5.32 -12.96
C VAL A 56 -10.09 -6.17 -11.74
N THR A 57 -9.94 -5.64 -10.54
CA THR A 57 -10.23 -6.35 -9.27
C THR A 57 -11.71 -6.54 -9.00
N GLY A 58 -12.59 -5.71 -9.57
CA GLY A 58 -14.01 -5.64 -9.20
C GLY A 58 -14.73 -6.98 -9.08
N PRO A 59 -14.83 -7.78 -10.16
CA PRO A 59 -15.55 -9.05 -10.14
C PRO A 59 -14.91 -10.06 -9.18
N LEU A 60 -13.59 -10.10 -9.10
CA LEU A 60 -12.86 -11.02 -8.22
C LEU A 60 -13.01 -10.65 -6.76
N ALA A 61 -12.83 -9.36 -6.41
CA ALA A 61 -12.98 -8.86 -5.05
C ALA A 61 -14.34 -9.18 -4.45
N MET A 62 -15.42 -8.94 -5.22
CA MET A 62 -16.80 -9.25 -4.78
C MET A 62 -17.00 -10.73 -4.43
N ARG A 63 -16.41 -11.64 -5.19
CA ARG A 63 -16.49 -13.07 -4.95
C ARG A 63 -15.60 -13.51 -3.79
N LEU A 64 -14.37 -13.00 -3.76
CA LEU A 64 -13.35 -13.35 -2.79
C LEU A 64 -13.76 -12.96 -1.37
N TYR A 65 -14.22 -11.72 -1.18
CA TYR A 65 -14.65 -11.25 0.14
C TYR A 65 -15.92 -11.96 0.64
N ARG A 66 -16.88 -12.27 -0.24
CA ARG A 66 -18.04 -13.12 0.13
C ARG A 66 -17.61 -14.51 0.56
N ALA A 67 -16.70 -15.12 -0.18
CA ALA A 67 -16.19 -16.46 0.16
C ALA A 67 -15.40 -16.47 1.47
N ALA A 68 -14.72 -15.37 1.81
CA ALA A 68 -14.05 -15.17 3.10
C ALA A 68 -15.03 -14.94 4.27
N GLY A 69 -16.35 -14.81 4.02
CA GLY A 69 -17.37 -14.65 5.06
C GLY A 69 -17.82 -13.20 5.33
N CYS A 70 -17.44 -12.24 4.48
CA CYS A 70 -17.90 -10.86 4.58
C CYS A 70 -19.32 -10.67 4.03
N LYS A 71 -20.04 -9.68 4.57
CA LYS A 71 -21.19 -9.09 3.90
C LYS A 71 -20.69 -7.99 2.98
N VAL A 72 -20.89 -8.14 1.67
CA VAL A 72 -20.21 -7.31 0.66
C VAL A 72 -21.17 -6.47 -0.13
N GLU A 73 -20.97 -5.17 -0.12
CA GLU A 73 -21.52 -4.20 -1.09
C GLU A 73 -20.37 -3.70 -1.97
N GLY A 74 -20.63 -3.39 -3.25
CA GLY A 74 -19.60 -2.95 -4.19
C GLY A 74 -19.96 -1.66 -4.90
N LEU A 75 -18.94 -0.82 -5.13
CA LEU A 75 -18.97 0.35 -6.00
C LEU A 75 -18.04 0.11 -7.18
N PHE A 76 -18.52 0.48 -8.38
CA PHE A 76 -17.72 0.48 -9.62
C PHE A 76 -16.97 -0.83 -9.86
N THR A 77 -17.66 -1.95 -9.63
CA THR A 77 -17.10 -3.30 -9.72
C THR A 77 -17.07 -3.88 -11.13
N GLU A 78 -17.71 -3.22 -12.11
CA GLU A 78 -17.61 -3.56 -13.53
C GLU A 78 -16.29 -3.06 -14.08
N VAL A 79 -15.57 -3.90 -14.83
CA VAL A 79 -14.29 -3.53 -15.43
C VAL A 79 -14.50 -2.61 -16.61
N ASP A 80 -13.97 -1.39 -16.54
CA ASP A 80 -13.97 -0.43 -17.63
C ASP A 80 -12.66 0.39 -17.62
N GLY A 81 -11.79 0.13 -18.60
CA GLY A 81 -10.50 0.82 -18.72
C GLY A 81 -10.57 2.33 -19.03
N HIS A 82 -11.77 2.90 -19.21
CA HIS A 82 -11.97 4.35 -19.31
C HIS A 82 -12.18 5.00 -17.93
N PHE A 83 -12.40 4.20 -16.86
CA PHE A 83 -12.59 4.67 -15.48
C PHE A 83 -13.63 5.81 -15.36
N PRO A 84 -14.90 5.57 -15.78
CA PRO A 84 -15.89 6.64 -15.96
C PRO A 84 -16.32 7.31 -14.66
N ASN A 85 -16.11 6.70 -13.50
CA ASN A 85 -16.56 7.23 -12.22
C ASN A 85 -15.47 8.06 -11.53
N HIS A 86 -14.29 7.49 -11.31
CA HIS A 86 -13.10 8.17 -10.81
C HIS A 86 -11.85 7.39 -11.22
N HIS A 87 -10.69 8.05 -11.18
CA HIS A 87 -9.42 7.35 -11.41
C HIS A 87 -9.17 6.37 -10.26
N PRO A 88 -8.85 5.08 -10.54
CA PRO A 88 -8.64 4.07 -9.50
C PRO A 88 -7.26 4.24 -8.84
N ASP A 89 -7.14 5.26 -8.02
CA ASP A 89 -5.95 5.57 -7.21
C ASP A 89 -6.39 5.98 -5.79
N PRO A 90 -6.39 5.03 -4.83
CA PRO A 90 -6.84 5.27 -3.47
C PRO A 90 -5.89 6.17 -2.65
N SER A 91 -4.73 6.50 -3.17
CA SER A 91 -3.81 7.46 -2.53
C SER A 91 -4.33 8.91 -2.59
N LYS A 92 -5.30 9.19 -3.45
CA LYS A 92 -5.87 10.53 -3.65
C LYS A 92 -7.22 10.63 -2.93
N PRO A 93 -7.37 11.49 -1.90
CA PRO A 93 -8.63 11.65 -1.16
C PRO A 93 -9.85 11.93 -2.05
N LYS A 94 -9.67 12.67 -3.14
CA LYS A 94 -10.72 12.96 -4.11
C LYS A 94 -11.34 11.69 -4.71
N ASN A 95 -10.55 10.67 -4.93
CA ASN A 95 -11.01 9.41 -5.52
C ASN A 95 -11.78 8.53 -4.51
N LEU A 96 -11.74 8.87 -3.22
CA LEU A 96 -12.45 8.18 -2.14
C LEU A 96 -13.76 8.87 -1.75
N GLU A 97 -14.10 10.03 -2.34
CA GLU A 97 -15.29 10.81 -1.94
C GLU A 97 -16.59 10.00 -2.07
N GLN A 98 -16.76 9.26 -3.17
CA GLN A 98 -17.97 8.45 -3.41
C GLN A 98 -18.05 7.25 -2.44
N LEU A 99 -16.91 6.62 -2.14
CA LEU A 99 -16.81 5.58 -1.11
C LEU A 99 -17.21 6.14 0.26
N ILE A 100 -16.67 7.30 0.64
CA ILE A 100 -16.96 7.97 1.91
C ILE A 100 -18.44 8.32 2.01
N GLU A 101 -19.03 8.86 0.94
CA GLU A 101 -20.45 9.23 0.93
C GLU A 101 -21.35 8.00 1.05
N ARG A 102 -21.03 6.93 0.31
CA ARG A 102 -21.81 5.68 0.37
C ARG A 102 -21.72 5.01 1.74
N LEU A 103 -20.55 5.03 2.38
CA LEU A 103 -20.37 4.50 3.75
C LEU A 103 -21.35 5.13 4.75
N LYS A 104 -21.60 6.43 4.68
CA LYS A 104 -22.52 7.14 5.59
C LYS A 104 -23.95 6.63 5.51
N SER A 105 -24.36 6.07 4.37
CA SER A 105 -25.72 5.58 4.10
C SER A 105 -25.82 4.05 4.03
N SER A 106 -24.73 3.33 4.26
CA SER A 106 -24.66 1.87 4.23
C SER A 106 -24.55 1.27 5.63
N ASP A 107 -24.71 -0.06 5.72
CA ASP A 107 -24.44 -0.82 6.95
C ASP A 107 -22.98 -1.31 7.02
N ALA A 108 -22.13 -0.89 6.09
CA ALA A 108 -20.74 -1.30 6.06
C ALA A 108 -19.95 -0.73 7.26
N GLU A 109 -19.13 -1.55 7.86
CA GLU A 109 -18.28 -1.23 9.01
C GLU A 109 -16.96 -0.56 8.54
N VAL A 110 -16.54 -0.86 7.30
CA VAL A 110 -15.32 -0.34 6.67
C VAL A 110 -15.49 -0.26 5.16
N GLY A 111 -14.88 0.75 4.54
CA GLY A 111 -14.71 0.87 3.10
C GLY A 111 -13.28 0.50 2.70
N LEU A 112 -13.17 -0.30 1.64
CA LEU A 112 -11.89 -0.71 1.07
C LEU A 112 -11.87 -0.29 -0.40
N ALA A 113 -10.83 0.41 -0.83
CA ALA A 113 -10.63 0.85 -2.20
C ALA A 113 -9.37 0.20 -2.78
N PHE A 114 -9.44 -0.17 -4.05
CA PHE A 114 -8.33 -0.79 -4.77
C PHE A 114 -7.94 0.10 -5.95
N ASP A 115 -6.69 0.03 -6.36
CA ASP A 115 -6.26 0.69 -7.58
C ASP A 115 -6.55 -0.15 -8.83
N GLY A 116 -6.13 0.35 -9.98
CA GLY A 116 -6.55 -0.19 -11.28
C GLY A 116 -6.15 -1.64 -11.52
N ASP A 117 -4.99 -2.07 -11.03
CA ASP A 117 -4.46 -3.44 -11.11
C ASP A 117 -4.52 -4.21 -9.79
N GLY A 118 -4.90 -3.53 -8.69
CA GLY A 118 -5.27 -4.16 -7.43
C GLY A 118 -4.12 -4.48 -6.48
N ASP A 119 -2.97 -3.85 -6.67
CA ASP A 119 -1.82 -4.06 -5.80
C ASP A 119 -1.74 -3.08 -4.62
N ARG A 120 -2.63 -2.04 -4.59
CA ARG A 120 -2.73 -1.04 -3.53
C ARG A 120 -4.08 -1.07 -2.81
N LEU A 121 -4.03 -0.78 -1.51
CA LEU A 121 -5.18 -0.74 -0.61
C LEU A 121 -5.41 0.66 -0.05
N GLY A 122 -6.62 1.17 -0.20
CA GLY A 122 -7.18 2.29 0.55
C GLY A 122 -8.17 1.80 1.60
N VAL A 123 -8.18 2.40 2.79
CA VAL A 123 -9.09 2.06 3.88
C VAL A 123 -9.80 3.30 4.37
N VAL A 124 -11.12 3.21 4.50
CA VAL A 124 -11.98 4.29 5.02
C VAL A 124 -12.83 3.75 6.16
N SER A 125 -12.81 4.39 7.32
CA SER A 125 -13.65 4.02 8.44
C SER A 125 -15.13 4.35 8.14
N ARG A 126 -16.06 3.72 8.87
CA ARG A 126 -17.51 4.04 8.77
C ARG A 126 -17.83 5.53 8.96
N LYS A 127 -17.00 6.27 9.70
CA LYS A 127 -17.13 7.73 9.89
C LYS A 127 -16.64 8.56 8.71
N GLY A 128 -16.10 7.91 7.66
CA GLY A 128 -15.52 8.60 6.51
C GLY A 128 -14.08 9.08 6.75
N GLU A 129 -13.40 8.61 7.80
CA GLU A 129 -12.00 8.90 8.04
C GLU A 129 -11.13 8.02 7.14
N ILE A 130 -10.26 8.64 6.35
CA ILE A 130 -9.27 7.91 5.55
C ILE A 130 -8.16 7.41 6.49
N ILE A 131 -7.96 6.11 6.53
CA ILE A 131 -6.86 5.49 7.26
C ILE A 131 -5.68 5.34 6.28
N TYR A 132 -4.77 6.29 6.34
CA TYR A 132 -3.60 6.29 5.45
C TYR A 132 -2.74 5.04 5.62
N PRO A 133 -2.00 4.61 4.57
CA PRO A 133 -1.28 3.34 4.58
C PRO A 133 -0.33 3.15 5.77
N ASP A 134 0.37 4.19 6.20
CA ASP A 134 1.25 4.12 7.38
C ASP A 134 0.48 3.85 8.70
N ARG A 135 -0.79 4.28 8.81
CA ARG A 135 -1.68 3.91 9.91
C ARG A 135 -2.24 2.49 9.75
N GLN A 136 -2.54 2.07 8.52
CA GLN A 136 -2.90 0.66 8.24
C GLN A 136 -1.76 -0.26 8.67
N MET A 137 -0.52 0.10 8.34
CA MET A 137 0.68 -0.63 8.72
C MET A 137 0.84 -0.78 10.24
N MET A 138 0.33 0.18 11.04
CA MET A 138 0.34 0.06 12.50
C MET A 138 -0.46 -1.16 12.98
N LEU A 139 -1.66 -1.39 12.42
CA LEU A 139 -2.47 -2.55 12.76
C LEU A 139 -1.83 -3.86 12.29
N PHE A 140 -1.36 -3.90 11.05
CA PHE A 140 -0.69 -5.07 10.51
C PHE A 140 0.59 -5.42 11.29
N ALA A 141 1.39 -4.40 11.63
CA ALA A 141 2.59 -4.59 12.42
C ALA A 141 2.29 -5.13 13.83
N ALA A 142 1.26 -4.62 14.49
CA ALA A 142 0.85 -5.11 15.80
C ALA A 142 0.44 -6.59 15.75
N ASP A 143 -0.43 -6.98 14.77
CA ASP A 143 -0.87 -8.37 14.59
C ASP A 143 0.31 -9.33 14.30
N ILE A 144 1.27 -8.88 13.51
CA ILE A 144 2.45 -9.68 13.18
C ILE A 144 3.40 -9.78 14.38
N LEU A 145 3.65 -8.68 15.09
CA LEU A 145 4.59 -8.64 16.21
C LEU A 145 4.08 -9.40 17.43
N GLU A 146 2.75 -9.52 17.60
CA GLU A 146 2.16 -10.41 18.61
C GLU A 146 2.59 -11.87 18.39
N LYS A 147 2.67 -12.33 17.15
CA LYS A 147 3.02 -13.71 16.77
C LYS A 147 4.53 -13.90 16.56
N LYS A 148 5.23 -12.84 16.15
CA LYS A 148 6.66 -12.83 15.80
C LYS A 148 7.37 -11.64 16.46
N PRO A 149 7.49 -11.60 17.79
CA PRO A 149 8.16 -10.50 18.50
C PRO A 149 9.62 -10.35 18.06
N GLY A 150 10.14 -9.13 18.08
CA GLY A 150 11.50 -8.82 17.65
C GLY A 150 11.69 -8.74 16.13
N SER A 151 10.62 -8.95 15.36
CA SER A 151 10.70 -8.89 13.88
C SER A 151 10.94 -7.49 13.36
N ARG A 152 11.55 -7.41 12.17
CA ARG A 152 11.68 -6.16 11.40
C ARG A 152 10.37 -5.83 10.70
N ILE A 153 9.99 -4.56 10.77
CA ILE A 153 8.88 -3.98 10.02
C ILE A 153 9.46 -2.94 9.07
N ILE A 154 9.35 -3.18 7.78
CA ILE A 154 9.91 -2.30 6.75
C ILE A 154 8.86 -1.27 6.34
N TYR A 155 9.26 -0.02 6.20
CA TYR A 155 8.43 1.08 5.74
C TYR A 155 9.24 2.05 4.87
N ASP A 156 8.57 2.78 3.97
CA ASP A 156 9.25 3.73 3.11
C ASP A 156 9.48 5.10 3.76
N VAL A 157 10.36 5.90 3.16
CA VAL A 157 10.74 7.24 3.68
C VAL A 157 9.58 8.22 3.81
N LYS A 158 8.42 7.95 3.20
CA LYS A 158 7.23 8.82 3.23
C LYS A 158 6.37 8.58 4.47
N CYS A 159 6.50 7.43 5.13
CA CYS A 159 5.69 7.05 6.28
C CYS A 159 5.92 7.95 7.50
N THR A 160 4.86 8.11 8.30
CA THR A 160 4.92 8.90 9.54
C THR A 160 5.91 8.32 10.56
N ARG A 161 6.61 9.19 11.30
CA ARG A 161 7.45 8.79 12.43
C ARG A 161 6.66 8.09 13.56
N LYS A 162 5.34 8.33 13.66
CA LYS A 162 4.47 7.61 14.61
C LYS A 162 4.47 6.10 14.41
N LEU A 163 4.69 5.64 13.17
CA LEU A 163 4.85 4.22 12.88
C LEU A 163 6.11 3.64 13.53
N VAL A 164 7.21 4.41 13.59
CA VAL A 164 8.46 4.00 14.25
C VAL A 164 8.23 3.74 15.73
N ASP A 165 7.60 4.68 16.41
CA ASP A 165 7.30 4.57 17.84
C ASP A 165 6.32 3.42 18.11
N TRP A 166 5.31 3.25 17.23
CA TRP A 166 4.35 2.17 17.31
C TRP A 166 5.02 0.79 17.20
N VAL A 167 5.86 0.59 16.19
CA VAL A 167 6.60 -0.67 15.99
C VAL A 167 7.49 -0.99 17.19
N LYS A 168 8.21 0.00 17.71
CA LYS A 168 9.06 -0.16 18.90
C LYS A 168 8.24 -0.55 20.14
N SER A 169 7.10 0.12 20.36
CA SER A 169 6.23 -0.16 21.52
C SER A 169 5.60 -1.56 21.49
N HIS A 170 5.47 -2.16 20.30
CA HIS A 170 5.03 -3.54 20.09
C HIS A 170 6.20 -4.54 20.00
N GLY A 171 7.41 -4.14 20.38
CA GLY A 171 8.58 -5.02 20.43
C GLY A 171 9.20 -5.36 19.08
N GLY A 172 8.91 -4.57 18.03
CA GLY A 172 9.47 -4.73 16.69
C GLY A 172 10.68 -3.83 16.42
N ILE A 173 11.32 -4.07 15.27
CA ILE A 173 12.47 -3.30 14.79
C ILE A 173 12.05 -2.52 13.54
N PRO A 174 11.76 -1.20 13.65
CA PRO A 174 11.41 -0.39 12.49
C PRO A 174 12.62 -0.28 11.54
N THR A 175 12.39 -0.48 10.25
CA THR A 175 13.45 -0.50 9.22
C THR A 175 13.01 0.32 8.02
N ILE A 176 13.67 1.45 7.79
CA ILE A 176 13.35 2.36 6.70
C ILE A 176 13.90 1.86 5.35
N SER A 177 13.16 2.10 4.27
CA SER A 177 13.51 1.77 2.89
C SER A 177 13.30 2.96 1.95
N CYS A 178 13.93 2.90 0.77
CA CYS A 178 13.53 3.76 -0.35
C CYS A 178 12.09 3.48 -0.74
N THR A 179 11.40 4.49 -1.28
CA THR A 179 10.07 4.33 -1.89
C THR A 179 10.16 3.60 -3.22
N GLY A 180 9.26 2.67 -3.44
CA GLY A 180 9.11 1.88 -4.67
C GLY A 180 9.07 0.39 -4.38
N HIS A 181 7.99 -0.25 -4.81
CA HIS A 181 7.69 -1.66 -4.50
C HIS A 181 8.87 -2.61 -4.78
N SER A 182 9.69 -2.33 -5.82
CA SER A 182 10.87 -3.14 -6.14
C SER A 182 11.97 -3.04 -5.06
N PHE A 183 12.19 -1.83 -4.50
CA PHE A 183 13.16 -1.62 -3.42
C PHE A 183 12.69 -2.26 -2.12
N VAL A 184 11.40 -2.11 -1.82
CA VAL A 184 10.80 -2.70 -0.63
C VAL A 184 10.83 -4.23 -0.70
N LYS A 185 10.49 -4.84 -1.85
CA LYS A 185 10.60 -6.30 -2.07
C LYS A 185 12.04 -6.80 -1.96
N ALA A 186 13.00 -6.06 -2.50
CA ALA A 186 14.42 -6.40 -2.35
C ALA A 186 14.86 -6.35 -0.87
N LYS A 187 14.44 -5.31 -0.14
CA LYS A 187 14.72 -5.16 1.31
C LYS A 187 14.05 -6.25 2.15
N LEU A 188 12.82 -6.62 1.79
CA LEU A 188 12.08 -7.72 2.41
C LEU A 188 12.84 -9.05 2.25
N ALA A 189 13.30 -9.36 1.05
CA ALA A 189 14.08 -10.56 0.76
C ALA A 189 15.46 -10.54 1.47
N GLU A 190 16.16 -9.40 1.46
CA GLU A 190 17.47 -9.23 2.14
C GLU A 190 17.38 -9.50 3.64
N THR A 191 16.32 -8.99 4.28
CA THR A 191 16.20 -9.02 5.75
C THR A 191 15.34 -10.17 6.26
N ASN A 192 14.65 -10.89 5.39
CA ASN A 192 13.62 -11.87 5.71
C ASN A 192 12.57 -11.31 6.70
N ALA A 193 12.25 -10.03 6.56
CA ALA A 193 11.24 -9.39 7.39
C ALA A 193 9.86 -9.98 7.08
N PRO A 194 8.98 -10.16 8.07
CA PRO A 194 7.65 -10.72 7.85
C PRO A 194 6.66 -9.71 7.24
N PHE A 195 7.01 -8.42 7.23
CA PHE A 195 6.10 -7.38 6.79
C PHE A 195 6.82 -6.14 6.26
N ALA A 196 6.25 -5.57 5.23
CA ALA A 196 6.65 -4.27 4.70
C ALA A 196 5.43 -3.49 4.17
N GLY A 197 5.56 -2.19 4.01
CA GLY A 197 4.56 -1.36 3.35
C GLY A 197 5.08 0.00 2.93
N GLU A 198 4.31 0.66 2.09
CA GLU A 198 4.60 1.99 1.55
C GLU A 198 3.43 2.94 1.76
N MET A 199 3.73 4.23 1.84
CA MET A 199 2.71 5.29 1.92
C MET A 199 1.80 5.34 0.68
N SER A 200 2.21 4.72 -0.44
CA SER A 200 1.41 4.58 -1.65
C SER A 200 0.27 3.57 -1.56
N GLY A 201 0.27 2.69 -0.54
CA GLY A 201 -0.74 1.65 -0.35
C GLY A 201 -0.29 0.24 -0.71
N HIS A 202 0.94 0.07 -1.21
CA HIS A 202 1.52 -1.27 -1.39
C HIS A 202 1.83 -1.90 -0.03
N ILE A 203 1.27 -3.07 0.24
CA ILE A 203 1.40 -3.82 1.49
C ILE A 203 1.91 -5.23 1.19
N PHE A 204 2.97 -5.62 1.90
CA PHE A 204 3.70 -6.86 1.64
C PHE A 204 3.72 -7.73 2.90
N PHE A 205 3.06 -8.85 2.85
CA PHE A 205 3.14 -9.87 3.90
C PHE A 205 4.11 -10.97 3.47
N ASN A 206 5.09 -11.27 4.35
CA ASN A 206 6.05 -12.37 4.19
C ASN A 206 6.13 -13.17 5.50
N ASP A 207 4.99 -13.36 6.13
CA ASP A 207 4.85 -13.92 7.46
C ASP A 207 4.68 -15.45 7.49
N GLY A 208 4.78 -16.10 6.33
CA GLY A 208 4.56 -17.52 6.14
C GLY A 208 3.13 -17.85 5.68
N ARG A 209 2.22 -16.87 5.72
CA ARG A 209 0.86 -16.97 5.18
C ARG A 209 0.83 -16.46 3.73
N TRP A 210 1.66 -15.48 3.40
CA TRP A 210 1.77 -14.86 2.07
C TRP A 210 3.23 -14.77 1.61
N PRO A 211 3.53 -14.87 0.31
CA PRO A 211 4.90 -15.04 -0.18
C PRO A 211 5.67 -13.72 -0.44
N GLY A 212 5.24 -12.59 0.12
CA GLY A 212 6.04 -11.36 0.12
C GLY A 212 5.84 -10.42 -1.06
N PHE A 213 4.80 -10.58 -1.88
CA PHE A 213 4.44 -9.58 -2.88
C PHE A 213 3.25 -8.72 -2.44
N ASP A 214 3.13 -7.56 -3.03
CA ASP A 214 2.04 -6.61 -2.82
C ASP A 214 0.74 -7.13 -3.45
N ASP A 215 -0.34 -7.05 -2.67
CA ASP A 215 -1.67 -7.48 -3.09
C ASP A 215 -2.72 -6.73 -2.26
N GLY A 216 -3.44 -5.82 -2.89
CA GLY A 216 -4.44 -4.98 -2.23
C GLY A 216 -5.64 -5.79 -1.74
N LEU A 217 -6.07 -6.83 -2.48
CA LEU A 217 -7.21 -7.64 -2.09
C LEU A 217 -6.88 -8.50 -0.86
N TYR A 218 -5.71 -9.12 -0.85
CA TYR A 218 -5.23 -9.89 0.29
C TYR A 218 -4.99 -9.00 1.51
N ALA A 219 -4.34 -7.84 1.32
CA ALA A 219 -4.11 -6.88 2.40
C ALA A 219 -5.42 -6.38 3.01
N GLY A 220 -6.44 -6.12 2.17
CA GLY A 220 -7.78 -5.75 2.63
C GLY A 220 -8.44 -6.87 3.44
N LEU A 221 -8.32 -8.13 3.03
CA LEU A 221 -8.84 -9.26 3.80
C LEU A 221 -8.09 -9.46 5.12
N ARG A 222 -6.77 -9.25 5.17
CA ARG A 222 -5.99 -9.23 6.42
C ARG A 222 -6.44 -8.09 7.36
N MET A 223 -6.81 -6.93 6.80
CA MET A 223 -7.43 -5.85 7.58
C MET A 223 -8.77 -6.30 8.15
N VAL A 224 -9.64 -6.88 7.33
CA VAL A 224 -10.95 -7.38 7.76
C VAL A 224 -10.82 -8.49 8.81
N GLU A 225 -9.82 -9.36 8.69
CA GLU A 225 -9.51 -10.39 9.71
C GLU A 225 -9.18 -9.75 11.07
N ILE A 226 -8.38 -8.69 11.10
CA ILE A 226 -8.11 -7.94 12.33
C ILE A 226 -9.38 -7.26 12.85
N LEU A 227 -10.17 -6.62 11.98
CA LEU A 227 -11.40 -5.95 12.36
C LEU A 227 -12.49 -6.93 12.84
N SER A 228 -12.47 -8.18 12.41
CA SER A 228 -13.43 -9.20 12.86
C SER A 228 -13.29 -9.57 14.34
N ARG A 229 -12.14 -9.26 14.96
CA ARG A 229 -11.83 -9.54 16.39
C ARG A 229 -12.37 -8.48 17.34
N THR A 230 -13.01 -7.44 16.84
CA THR A 230 -13.59 -6.36 17.66
C THR A 230 -15.04 -6.13 17.29
N ASP A 231 -15.84 -5.70 18.30
CA ASP A 231 -17.22 -5.29 18.09
C ASP A 231 -17.33 -3.86 17.54
N ASP A 232 -16.27 -3.06 17.66
CA ASP A 232 -16.22 -1.67 17.14
C ASP A 232 -14.97 -1.43 16.26
N PRO A 233 -14.99 -1.84 15.00
CA PRO A 233 -13.93 -1.56 14.03
C PRO A 233 -13.61 -0.07 13.88
N THR A 234 -14.63 0.77 13.99
CA THR A 234 -14.47 2.22 13.86
C THR A 234 -13.64 2.80 15.02
N ALA A 235 -13.93 2.36 16.25
CA ALA A 235 -13.14 2.79 17.41
C ALA A 235 -11.68 2.33 17.28
N LEU A 236 -11.45 1.09 16.85
CA LEU A 236 -10.09 0.57 16.62
C LEU A 236 -9.33 1.41 15.59
N LEU A 237 -9.92 1.67 14.41
CA LEU A 237 -9.30 2.48 13.36
C LEU A 237 -9.03 3.93 13.82
N SER A 238 -9.96 4.53 14.55
CA SER A 238 -9.82 5.91 15.06
C SER A 238 -8.85 6.03 16.23
N SER A 239 -8.51 4.94 16.92
CA SER A 239 -7.54 4.94 18.02
C SER A 239 -6.08 5.00 17.57
N LEU A 240 -5.82 4.75 16.30
CA LEU A 240 -4.47 4.78 15.75
C LEU A 240 -3.85 6.18 15.83
N PRO A 241 -2.57 6.30 16.19
CA PRO A 241 -1.88 7.58 16.24
C PRO A 241 -2.02 8.38 14.96
N THR A 242 -2.30 9.66 15.09
CA THR A 242 -2.40 10.60 13.99
C THR A 242 -1.32 11.68 14.08
N ALA A 243 -1.02 12.31 12.95
CA ALA A 243 -0.15 13.48 12.89
C ALA A 243 -0.80 14.54 11.99
N VAL A 244 -0.44 15.79 12.21
CA VAL A 244 -0.78 16.87 11.27
C VAL A 244 0.22 16.81 10.13
N ASN A 245 -0.28 16.64 8.90
CA ASN A 245 0.53 16.54 7.70
C ASN A 245 0.10 17.59 6.68
N THR A 246 1.06 18.10 5.91
CA THR A 246 0.73 18.80 4.66
C THR A 246 0.34 17.79 3.58
N PRO A 247 -0.42 18.18 2.58
CA PRO A 247 -0.49 17.43 1.34
C PRO A 247 0.91 17.26 0.73
N GLU A 248 1.09 16.24 -0.10
CA GLU A 248 2.30 16.11 -0.92
C GLU A 248 2.37 17.30 -1.90
N LEU A 249 3.41 18.13 -1.76
CA LEU A 249 3.63 19.27 -2.63
C LEU A 249 4.48 18.84 -3.82
N GLN A 250 4.04 19.19 -5.03
CA GLN A 250 4.75 18.87 -6.26
C GLN A 250 5.43 20.12 -6.83
N VAL A 251 6.72 20.02 -7.11
CA VAL A 251 7.51 21.05 -7.80
C VAL A 251 7.86 20.53 -9.19
N PRO A 252 7.22 21.04 -10.27
CA PRO A 252 7.51 20.61 -11.63
C PRO A 252 8.97 20.95 -12.00
N MET A 253 9.68 19.99 -12.58
CA MET A 253 11.05 20.14 -13.07
C MET A 253 11.20 19.42 -14.41
N ALA A 254 12.18 19.80 -15.22
CA ALA A 254 12.48 19.07 -16.45
C ALA A 254 13.03 17.68 -16.16
N GLU A 255 12.90 16.76 -17.14
CA GLU A 255 13.35 15.36 -16.99
C GLU A 255 14.84 15.30 -16.60
N GLY A 256 15.11 14.62 -15.49
CA GLY A 256 16.46 14.46 -14.93
C GLY A 256 16.98 15.63 -14.09
N GLU A 257 16.36 16.81 -14.11
CA GLU A 257 16.74 17.94 -13.23
C GLU A 257 16.34 17.68 -11.78
N ASN A 258 15.18 17.05 -11.57
CA ASN A 258 14.70 16.67 -10.25
C ASN A 258 15.72 15.79 -9.50
N LYS A 259 16.30 14.79 -10.17
CA LYS A 259 17.33 13.91 -9.56
C LYS A 259 18.59 14.69 -9.20
N LYS A 260 19.12 15.52 -10.12
CA LYS A 260 20.29 16.36 -9.87
C LYS A 260 20.07 17.35 -8.73
N PHE A 261 18.86 17.93 -8.65
CA PHE A 261 18.51 18.83 -7.58
C PHE A 261 18.51 18.13 -6.22
N VAL A 262 17.87 16.96 -6.13
CA VAL A 262 17.81 16.17 -4.88
C VAL A 262 19.19 15.65 -4.49
N GLU A 263 20.01 15.18 -5.44
CA GLU A 263 21.41 14.79 -5.17
C GLU A 263 22.24 15.96 -4.59
N ARG A 264 22.00 17.19 -5.06
CA ARG A 264 22.64 18.37 -4.50
C ARG A 264 22.13 18.67 -3.09
N LEU A 265 20.81 18.60 -2.84
CA LEU A 265 20.25 18.74 -1.48
C LEU A 265 20.88 17.71 -0.52
N GLN A 266 20.99 16.46 -0.93
CA GLN A 266 21.59 15.42 -0.11
C GLN A 266 23.07 15.67 0.23
N LYS A 267 23.81 16.40 -0.58
CA LYS A 267 25.24 16.68 -0.39
C LYS A 267 25.53 17.99 0.34
N GLU A 268 24.75 19.02 0.05
CA GLU A 268 25.06 20.39 0.42
C GLU A 268 24.22 20.93 1.59
N VAL A 269 23.04 20.34 1.84
CA VAL A 269 22.13 20.84 2.87
C VAL A 269 22.30 20.06 4.17
N HIS A 270 22.42 20.81 5.26
CA HIS A 270 22.46 20.32 6.63
C HIS A 270 21.63 21.24 7.53
N PHE A 271 21.00 20.67 8.55
CA PHE A 271 20.17 21.38 9.52
C PHE A 271 20.73 21.17 10.92
N ASP A 272 21.33 22.21 11.49
CA ASP A 272 22.00 22.14 12.81
C ASP A 272 21.07 21.77 13.96
N ASP A 273 19.76 22.04 13.82
CA ASP A 273 18.71 21.75 14.79
C ASP A 273 17.99 20.40 14.55
N ALA A 274 18.37 19.67 13.50
CA ALA A 274 17.80 18.36 13.20
C ALA A 274 18.29 17.28 14.18
N THR A 275 17.39 16.36 14.53
CA THR A 275 17.76 15.18 15.32
C THR A 275 18.32 14.05 14.47
N ASP A 276 17.97 13.98 13.19
CA ASP A 276 18.49 13.02 12.21
C ASP A 276 18.28 13.53 10.77
N GLU A 277 19.16 13.11 9.87
CA GLU A 277 19.06 13.37 8.42
C GLU A 277 19.23 12.08 7.64
N ILE A 278 18.14 11.57 7.07
CA ILE A 278 18.08 10.31 6.33
C ILE A 278 18.17 10.61 4.83
N ARG A 279 19.19 10.05 4.16
CA ARG A 279 19.55 10.38 2.78
C ARG A 279 19.44 9.19 1.81
N ILE A 280 18.65 8.18 2.15
CA ILE A 280 18.53 6.93 1.34
C ILE A 280 17.65 7.10 0.10
N ASP A 281 16.65 8.00 0.14
CA ASP A 281 15.75 8.32 -0.98
C ASP A 281 15.29 9.78 -0.85
N GLY A 282 16.09 10.70 -1.34
CA GLY A 282 15.94 12.10 -1.08
C GLY A 282 16.58 12.53 0.24
N LEU A 283 16.16 13.65 0.77
CA LEU A 283 16.56 14.19 2.07
C LEU A 283 15.35 14.22 2.98
N ARG A 284 15.32 13.32 3.96
CA ARG A 284 14.36 13.34 5.05
C ARG A 284 15.06 13.88 6.30
N VAL A 285 14.51 14.93 6.87
CA VAL A 285 15.04 15.60 8.05
C VAL A 285 14.07 15.43 9.20
N GLU A 286 14.55 14.94 10.33
CA GLU A 286 13.76 14.70 11.54
C GLU A 286 14.05 15.77 12.58
N TRP A 287 13.00 16.28 13.24
CA TRP A 287 13.07 17.15 14.43
C TRP A 287 12.29 16.50 15.58
N PRO A 288 12.38 17.00 16.81
CA PRO A 288 11.65 16.42 17.96
C PRO A 288 10.13 16.32 17.74
N ASP A 289 9.53 17.25 17.02
CA ASP A 289 8.09 17.43 16.84
C ASP A 289 7.58 17.11 15.42
N GLY A 290 8.47 16.83 14.45
CA GLY A 290 8.06 16.57 13.07
C GLY A 290 9.17 16.08 12.15
N PHE A 291 8.84 15.95 10.86
CA PHE A 291 9.83 15.71 9.81
C PHE A 291 9.44 16.42 8.52
N ALA A 292 10.42 16.63 7.67
CA ALA A 292 10.24 17.07 6.29
C ALA A 292 10.95 16.11 5.33
N LEU A 293 10.42 15.98 4.12
CA LEU A 293 11.01 15.13 3.08
C LEU A 293 11.00 15.86 1.73
N ALA A 294 12.17 15.94 1.11
CA ALA A 294 12.34 16.34 -0.28
C ALA A 294 12.91 15.19 -1.09
N ARG A 295 12.19 14.72 -2.12
CA ARG A 295 12.62 13.60 -2.96
C ARG A 295 12.29 13.81 -4.43
N ALA A 296 13.05 13.17 -5.31
CA ALA A 296 12.71 13.11 -6.72
C ALA A 296 11.65 12.03 -6.96
N SER A 297 10.54 12.38 -7.63
CA SER A 297 9.58 11.36 -8.08
C SER A 297 10.23 10.44 -9.12
N ASN A 298 9.83 9.16 -9.10
CA ASN A 298 10.21 8.19 -10.13
C ASN A 298 9.19 8.15 -11.29
N THR A 299 8.09 8.91 -11.15
CA THR A 299 7.00 9.03 -12.14
C THR A 299 6.87 10.46 -12.60
#